data_8db6f5fe04f0131f922ca4fa9c23ac59
#
_entry.id   8db6f5fe04f0131f922ca4fa9c23ac59
#
_cell.length_a   1.000
_cell.length_b   1.000
_cell.length_c   1.000
_cell.angle_alpha   90.00
_cell.angle_beta   90.00
_cell.angle_gamma   90.00
#
_symmetry.space_group_name_H-M   'P 1'
#
loop_
_entity.id
_entity.type
_entity.pdbx_description
1 polymer ?
#
loop_
_entity_poly.entity_id
_entity_poly.type
_entity_poly.pdbx_seq_one_letter_code
_entity_poly.pdbx_strand_id
1 'polypeptide(L)'
;MAMLELGNLASALAPFNVSAVSVGMGANSQESGLVVTLELFFAAISSLYFGTSQYKGRNLGLIGSLMVMICYYLCSVASDVNQITIIKAFSGLGCGMLIASGHSILASSQDPNRTYAVFTLFSSIMAALLIYISSSWIEDGGHQNYFFNFIYIYIALTLFFFLSKQTGHKYIDQIKHSIDKKLVYFLLIMAVLLYEIPSSGMWAFMERFGVQYLDMSVSEVGSAIAIAIILSLIGPVFIGIFGNKIRRKETILFCLFVSSICVYAIFGIPSIDTFYYGNIIWNIVFVIMVILILAAAADIDPTGRLGAWLNACILLSASLAPAVFGWVMLENEMTVIYPYLLVFLFIAMVCILNTKKELEPIDKV
;
A
#
# COMPACT_ATOMS: atom_id res chain seq x y z
N MET A 1 -8.63 -5.97 12.73
CA MET A 1 -8.73 -6.08 11.28
C MET A 1 -9.46 -4.87 10.69
N ALA A 2 -10.78 -4.63 10.95
CA ALA A 2 -11.53 -3.53 10.32
C ALA A 2 -10.88 -2.14 10.44
N MET A 3 -10.31 -1.77 11.58
CA MET A 3 -9.62 -0.47 11.75
C MET A 3 -8.38 -0.34 10.88
N LEU A 4 -7.57 -1.39 10.80
CA LEU A 4 -6.38 -1.38 9.94
C LEU A 4 -6.76 -1.32 8.47
N GLU A 5 -7.81 -2.04 8.09
CA GLU A 5 -8.35 -1.97 6.73
C GLU A 5 -8.80 -0.57 6.36
N LEU A 6 -9.65 0.06 7.19
CA LEU A 6 -10.10 1.44 6.95
C LEU A 6 -8.93 2.43 6.80
N GLY A 7 -7.86 2.25 7.58
CA GLY A 7 -6.68 3.09 7.46
C GLY A 7 -5.87 2.85 6.17
N ASN A 8 -5.86 1.62 5.68
CA ASN A 8 -5.12 1.23 4.48
C ASN A 8 -5.88 1.51 3.18
N LEU A 9 -7.20 1.76 3.21
CA LEU A 9 -8.01 2.01 2.01
C LEU A 9 -7.46 3.17 1.16
N ALA A 10 -6.91 4.22 1.77
CA ALA A 10 -6.32 5.34 1.05
C ALA A 10 -5.19 4.89 0.12
N SER A 11 -4.31 4.00 0.59
CA SER A 11 -3.20 3.44 -0.20
C SER A 11 -3.68 2.38 -1.19
N ALA A 12 -4.55 1.46 -0.75
CA ALA A 12 -5.07 0.40 -1.59
C ALA A 12 -5.87 0.93 -2.80
N LEU A 13 -6.56 2.04 -2.62
CA LEU A 13 -7.41 2.68 -3.63
C LEU A 13 -6.78 3.92 -4.27
N ALA A 14 -5.47 4.10 -4.13
CA ALA A 14 -4.75 5.25 -4.71
C ALA A 14 -5.06 5.46 -6.21
N PRO A 15 -5.10 4.44 -7.09
CA PRO A 15 -5.45 4.62 -8.49
C PRO A 15 -6.83 5.27 -8.68
N PHE A 16 -7.80 4.83 -7.92
CA PHE A 16 -9.18 5.32 -8.02
C PHE A 16 -9.38 6.66 -7.31
N ASN A 17 -8.58 6.99 -6.28
CA ASN A 17 -8.51 8.34 -5.73
C ASN A 17 -7.99 9.34 -6.78
N VAL A 18 -6.93 8.99 -7.53
CA VAL A 18 -6.39 9.79 -8.64
C VAL A 18 -7.45 9.94 -9.74
N SER A 19 -8.05 8.83 -10.16
CA SER A 19 -9.08 8.81 -11.21
C SER A 19 -10.31 9.64 -10.84
N ALA A 20 -10.86 9.48 -9.64
CA ALA A 20 -12.03 10.21 -9.19
C ALA A 20 -11.85 11.73 -9.25
N VAL A 21 -10.67 12.22 -8.84
CA VAL A 21 -10.35 13.66 -8.90
C VAL A 21 -10.11 14.11 -10.34
N SER A 22 -9.39 13.31 -11.15
CA SER A 22 -9.15 13.63 -12.56
C SER A 22 -10.44 13.67 -13.38
N VAL A 23 -11.29 12.64 -13.26
CA VAL A 23 -12.53 12.52 -14.04
C VAL A 23 -13.59 13.50 -13.52
N GLY A 24 -13.75 13.57 -12.18
CA GLY A 24 -14.83 14.36 -11.58
C GLY A 24 -14.59 15.87 -11.54
N MET A 25 -13.33 16.32 -11.60
CA MET A 25 -12.96 17.74 -11.53
C MET A 25 -12.12 18.24 -12.70
N GLY A 26 -11.76 17.37 -13.65
CA GLY A 26 -10.84 17.73 -14.73
C GLY A 26 -9.41 18.03 -14.25
N ALA A 27 -9.01 17.51 -13.09
CA ALA A 27 -7.69 17.73 -12.54
C ALA A 27 -6.63 17.06 -13.42
N ASN A 28 -5.49 17.75 -13.59
CA ASN A 28 -4.35 17.16 -14.27
C ASN A 28 -3.64 16.10 -13.41
N SER A 29 -2.67 15.39 -13.98
CA SER A 29 -1.98 14.29 -13.30
C SER A 29 -1.19 14.77 -12.07
N GLN A 30 -0.63 15.97 -12.08
CA GLN A 30 0.10 16.53 -10.94
C GLN A 30 -0.85 16.87 -9.78
N GLU A 31 -1.97 17.52 -10.08
CA GLU A 31 -2.97 17.89 -9.09
C GLU A 31 -3.58 16.66 -8.42
N SER A 32 -3.99 15.67 -9.21
CA SER A 32 -4.57 14.43 -8.69
C SER A 32 -3.54 13.58 -7.92
N GLY A 33 -2.29 13.56 -8.37
CA GLY A 33 -1.18 12.93 -7.65
C GLY A 33 -0.90 13.60 -6.31
N LEU A 34 -0.95 14.94 -6.24
CA LEU A 34 -0.74 15.71 -5.01
C LEU A 34 -1.81 15.41 -3.95
N VAL A 35 -3.06 15.23 -4.36
CA VAL A 35 -4.17 14.83 -3.47
C VAL A 35 -3.83 13.54 -2.71
N VAL A 36 -3.40 12.51 -3.43
CA VAL A 36 -3.03 11.21 -2.85
C VAL A 36 -1.75 11.31 -2.02
N THR A 37 -0.76 12.07 -2.52
CA THR A 37 0.49 12.32 -1.80
C THR A 37 0.24 12.88 -0.41
N LEU A 38 -0.55 13.95 -0.29
CA LEU A 38 -0.80 14.58 1.01
C LEU A 38 -1.59 13.68 1.95
N GLU A 39 -2.59 12.95 1.45
CA GLU A 39 -3.32 11.98 2.27
C GLU A 39 -2.37 10.92 2.86
N LEU A 40 -1.55 10.28 2.03
CA LEU A 40 -0.65 9.23 2.48
C LEU A 40 0.52 9.76 3.33
N PHE A 41 1.02 10.96 3.05
CA PHE A 41 2.05 11.60 3.85
C PHE A 41 1.58 11.88 5.28
N PHE A 42 0.41 12.48 5.43
CA PHE A 42 -0.15 12.74 6.75
C PHE A 42 -0.60 11.44 7.45
N ALA A 43 -1.00 10.41 6.70
CA ALA A 43 -1.25 9.08 7.26
C ALA A 43 0.04 8.45 7.82
N ALA A 44 1.16 8.57 7.11
CA ALA A 44 2.46 8.08 7.57
C ALA A 44 2.91 8.78 8.86
N ILE A 45 2.88 10.11 8.89
CA ILE A 45 3.26 10.92 10.08
C ILE A 45 2.35 10.58 11.27
N SER A 46 1.04 10.56 11.05
CA SER A 46 0.06 10.27 12.08
C SER A 46 0.23 8.84 12.62
N SER A 47 0.45 7.85 11.76
CA SER A 47 0.65 6.47 12.18
C SER A 47 1.94 6.28 12.98
N LEU A 48 3.03 6.96 12.63
CA LEU A 48 4.28 6.96 13.39
C LEU A 48 4.10 7.60 14.76
N TYR A 49 3.47 8.78 14.81
CA TYR A 49 3.22 9.49 16.05
C TYR A 49 2.36 8.68 17.02
N PHE A 50 1.19 8.22 16.58
CA PHE A 50 0.28 7.45 17.42
C PHE A 50 0.77 6.01 17.65
N GLY A 51 1.56 5.44 16.74
CA GLY A 51 2.22 4.14 16.92
C GLY A 51 3.20 4.11 18.07
N THR A 52 3.87 5.23 18.37
CA THR A 52 4.80 5.38 19.49
C THR A 52 4.16 5.97 20.75
N SER A 53 2.98 6.57 20.65
CA SER A 53 2.29 7.25 21.74
C SER A 53 1.60 6.28 22.70
N GLN A 54 1.21 6.77 23.88
CA GLN A 54 0.37 6.04 24.84
C GLN A 54 -1.10 5.99 24.41
N TYR A 55 -1.51 6.87 23.52
CA TYR A 55 -2.88 6.94 22.99
C TYR A 55 -3.05 5.90 21.90
N LYS A 56 -3.54 4.72 22.28
CA LYS A 56 -3.78 3.58 21.37
C LYS A 56 -5.15 2.98 21.60
N GLY A 57 -5.55 2.09 20.70
CA GLY A 57 -6.74 1.28 20.86
C GLY A 57 -8.02 1.90 20.30
N ARG A 58 -9.15 1.45 20.85
CA ARG A 58 -10.48 1.64 20.27
C ARG A 58 -10.86 3.11 20.05
N ASN A 59 -10.63 3.96 21.05
CA ASN A 59 -11.06 5.36 20.98
C ASN A 59 -10.30 6.13 19.91
N LEU A 60 -9.00 5.91 19.78
CA LEU A 60 -8.20 6.51 18.71
C LEU A 60 -8.71 6.09 17.33
N GLY A 61 -9.01 4.80 17.14
CA GLY A 61 -9.56 4.29 15.90
C GLY A 61 -10.94 4.89 15.57
N LEU A 62 -11.82 5.08 16.57
CA LEU A 62 -13.12 5.72 16.37
C LEU A 62 -12.97 7.19 15.97
N ILE A 63 -12.08 7.94 16.63
CA ILE A 63 -11.80 9.35 16.26
C ILE A 63 -11.27 9.40 14.82
N GLY A 64 -10.31 8.54 14.46
CA GLY A 64 -9.77 8.46 13.11
C GLY A 64 -10.85 8.15 12.08
N SER A 65 -11.73 7.19 12.34
CA SER A 65 -12.83 6.83 11.44
C SER A 65 -13.81 7.97 11.22
N LEU A 66 -14.24 8.65 12.30
CA LEU A 66 -15.11 9.82 12.22
C LEU A 66 -14.47 10.95 11.41
N MET A 67 -13.19 11.21 11.65
CA MET A 67 -12.44 12.23 10.91
C MET A 67 -12.41 11.93 9.41
N VAL A 68 -12.11 10.67 9.01
CA VAL A 68 -12.12 10.27 7.60
C VAL A 68 -13.50 10.38 6.99
N MET A 69 -14.57 9.93 7.67
CA MET A 69 -15.96 10.05 7.18
C MET A 69 -16.34 11.51 6.91
N ILE A 70 -16.01 12.43 7.82
CA ILE A 70 -16.26 13.86 7.63
C ILE A 70 -15.47 14.38 6.43
N CYS A 71 -14.19 14.01 6.30
CA CYS A 71 -13.37 14.42 5.17
C CYS A 71 -13.90 13.89 3.84
N TYR A 72 -14.33 12.62 3.77
CA TYR A 72 -14.92 12.06 2.54
C TYR A 72 -16.25 12.74 2.17
N TYR A 73 -17.09 13.07 3.15
CA TYR A 73 -18.27 13.88 2.90
C TYR A 73 -17.90 15.25 2.33
N LEU A 74 -16.94 15.94 2.91
CA LEU A 74 -16.47 17.24 2.42
C LEU A 74 -15.86 17.13 1.01
N CYS A 75 -15.12 16.04 0.70
CA CYS A 75 -14.63 15.77 -0.64
C CYS A 75 -15.76 15.56 -1.66
N SER A 76 -16.88 14.92 -1.25
CA SER A 76 -18.01 14.68 -2.17
C SER A 76 -18.76 15.96 -2.56
N VAL A 77 -18.71 17.01 -1.74
CA VAL A 77 -19.36 18.30 -2.01
C VAL A 77 -18.37 19.39 -2.43
N ALA A 78 -17.10 19.10 -2.51
CA ALA A 78 -16.08 20.06 -2.90
C ALA A 78 -16.23 20.47 -4.38
N SER A 79 -15.96 21.73 -4.67
CA SER A 79 -16.07 22.32 -6.01
C SER A 79 -14.70 22.62 -6.66
N ASP A 80 -13.61 22.43 -5.93
CA ASP A 80 -12.25 22.76 -6.35
C ASP A 80 -11.25 21.71 -5.88
N VAL A 81 -10.26 21.40 -6.71
CA VAL A 81 -9.20 20.41 -6.44
C VAL A 81 -8.36 20.80 -5.22
N ASN A 82 -8.09 22.09 -5.01
CA ASN A 82 -7.33 22.54 -3.83
C ASN A 82 -8.08 22.26 -2.53
N GLN A 83 -9.43 22.39 -2.54
CA GLN A 83 -10.25 22.01 -1.39
C GLN A 83 -10.10 20.52 -1.10
N ILE A 84 -10.23 19.65 -2.10
CA ILE A 84 -10.02 18.20 -1.93
C ILE A 84 -8.63 17.94 -1.38
N THR A 85 -7.60 18.58 -1.92
CA THR A 85 -6.21 18.40 -1.51
C THR A 85 -6.01 18.67 -0.02
N ILE A 86 -6.56 19.78 0.49
CA ILE A 86 -6.49 20.13 1.92
C ILE A 86 -7.30 19.14 2.77
N ILE A 87 -8.52 18.81 2.34
CA ILE A 87 -9.40 17.87 3.06
C ILE A 87 -8.76 16.50 3.16
N LYS A 88 -8.13 16.02 2.08
CA LYS A 88 -7.44 14.71 2.03
C LYS A 88 -6.20 14.68 2.94
N ALA A 89 -5.50 15.80 3.12
CA ALA A 89 -4.45 15.88 4.13
C ALA A 89 -4.97 15.61 5.55
N PHE A 90 -6.14 16.19 5.92
CA PHE A 90 -6.80 15.88 7.19
C PHE A 90 -7.32 14.43 7.23
N SER A 91 -7.87 13.91 6.13
CA SER A 91 -8.24 12.50 6.00
C SER A 91 -7.04 11.59 6.33
N GLY A 92 -5.86 11.92 5.83
CA GLY A 92 -4.61 11.20 6.11
C GLY A 92 -4.31 11.10 7.61
N LEU A 93 -4.50 12.17 8.39
CA LEU A 93 -4.33 12.10 9.84
C LEU A 93 -5.27 11.05 10.47
N GLY A 94 -6.53 11.01 10.03
CA GLY A 94 -7.51 10.00 10.46
C GLY A 94 -7.09 8.57 10.05
N CYS A 95 -6.62 8.39 8.81
CA CYS A 95 -6.09 7.10 8.33
C CYS A 95 -4.92 6.61 9.19
N GLY A 96 -3.98 7.49 9.54
CA GLY A 96 -2.85 7.13 10.41
C GLY A 96 -3.28 6.73 11.82
N MET A 97 -4.30 7.37 12.41
CA MET A 97 -4.90 6.95 13.68
C MET A 97 -5.50 5.54 13.58
N LEU A 98 -6.19 5.24 12.48
CA LEU A 98 -6.78 3.93 12.19
C LEU A 98 -5.70 2.85 12.06
N ILE A 99 -4.62 3.13 11.31
CA ILE A 99 -3.48 2.23 11.11
C ILE A 99 -2.81 1.92 12.46
N ALA A 100 -2.46 2.95 13.24
CA ALA A 100 -1.83 2.78 14.55
C ALA A 100 -2.70 1.96 15.52
N SER A 101 -4.02 2.24 15.56
CA SER A 101 -4.99 1.50 16.36
C SER A 101 -5.12 0.05 15.90
N GLY A 102 -5.20 -0.17 14.59
CA GLY A 102 -5.32 -1.50 14.00
C GLY A 102 -4.12 -2.38 14.30
N HIS A 103 -2.91 -1.89 14.08
CA HIS A 103 -1.66 -2.62 14.40
C HIS A 103 -1.54 -2.93 15.88
N SER A 104 -1.86 -1.98 16.76
CA SER A 104 -1.85 -2.19 18.20
C SER A 104 -2.78 -3.34 18.63
N ILE A 105 -3.96 -3.44 18.03
CA ILE A 105 -4.94 -4.50 18.31
C ILE A 105 -4.48 -5.84 17.73
N LEU A 106 -3.96 -5.88 16.49
CA LEU A 106 -3.50 -7.11 15.86
C LEU A 106 -2.26 -7.70 16.55
N ALA A 107 -1.29 -6.84 16.90
CA ALA A 107 -0.08 -7.25 17.61
C ALA A 107 -0.35 -7.80 19.02
N SER A 108 -1.44 -7.39 19.67
CA SER A 108 -1.85 -7.89 21.00
C SER A 108 -2.60 -9.23 20.95
N SER A 109 -2.78 -9.83 19.79
CA SER A 109 -3.46 -11.13 19.65
C SER A 109 -2.60 -12.27 20.20
N GLN A 110 -3.23 -13.41 20.53
CA GLN A 110 -2.53 -14.61 21.02
C GLN A 110 -1.60 -15.22 19.97
N ASP A 111 -1.97 -15.12 18.70
CA ASP A 111 -1.16 -15.55 17.55
C ASP A 111 -1.12 -14.41 16.53
N PRO A 112 -0.14 -13.50 16.65
CA PRO A 112 0.00 -12.37 15.71
C PRO A 112 0.22 -12.80 14.27
N ASN A 113 1.01 -13.85 14.02
CA ASN A 113 1.31 -14.31 12.65
C ASN A 113 0.03 -14.75 11.94
N ARG A 114 -0.78 -15.58 12.60
CA ARG A 114 -2.08 -16.03 12.07
C ARG A 114 -3.05 -14.86 11.90
N THR A 115 -3.05 -13.93 12.85
CA THR A 115 -3.94 -12.76 12.81
C THR A 115 -3.61 -11.83 11.64
N TYR A 116 -2.32 -11.58 11.38
CA TYR A 116 -1.88 -10.80 10.22
C TYR A 116 -2.14 -11.54 8.90
N ALA A 117 -1.94 -12.86 8.82
CA ALA A 117 -2.26 -13.64 7.63
C ALA A 117 -3.75 -13.55 7.27
N VAL A 118 -4.64 -13.73 8.26
CA VAL A 118 -6.10 -13.59 8.06
C VAL A 118 -6.47 -12.13 7.71
N PHE A 119 -5.78 -11.15 8.32
CA PHE A 119 -5.98 -9.76 7.95
C PHE A 119 -5.60 -9.49 6.48
N THR A 120 -4.44 -9.97 6.03
CA THR A 120 -4.00 -9.79 4.64
C THR A 120 -4.98 -10.41 3.64
N LEU A 121 -5.49 -11.62 3.94
CA LEU A 121 -6.52 -12.26 3.13
C LEU A 121 -7.79 -11.40 3.04
N PHE A 122 -8.29 -10.93 4.18
CA PHE A 122 -9.46 -10.06 4.24
C PHE A 122 -9.23 -8.74 3.49
N SER A 123 -8.08 -8.10 3.69
CA SER A 123 -7.71 -6.84 3.05
C SER A 123 -7.64 -6.97 1.52
N SER A 124 -7.02 -8.04 1.01
CA SER A 124 -6.94 -8.26 -0.44
C SER A 124 -8.31 -8.49 -1.08
N ILE A 125 -9.20 -9.25 -0.42
CA ILE A 125 -10.57 -9.47 -0.91
C ILE A 125 -11.35 -8.15 -0.89
N MET A 126 -11.25 -7.38 0.20
CA MET A 126 -11.91 -6.07 0.32
C MET A 126 -11.39 -5.08 -0.72
N ALA A 127 -10.06 -5.01 -0.91
CA ALA A 127 -9.45 -4.14 -1.90
C ALA A 127 -9.93 -4.48 -3.33
N ALA A 128 -9.92 -5.75 -3.70
CA ALA A 128 -10.39 -6.20 -5.02
C ALA A 128 -11.87 -5.85 -5.25
N LEU A 129 -12.73 -6.09 -4.24
CA LEU A 129 -14.15 -5.75 -4.31
C LEU A 129 -14.37 -4.24 -4.44
N LEU A 130 -13.69 -3.45 -3.61
CA LEU A 130 -13.83 -1.99 -3.60
C LEU A 130 -13.28 -1.36 -4.88
N ILE A 131 -12.19 -1.88 -5.42
CA ILE A 131 -11.65 -1.44 -6.72
C ILE A 131 -12.66 -1.70 -7.83
N TYR A 132 -13.25 -2.89 -7.88
CA TYR A 132 -14.26 -3.25 -8.87
C TYR A 132 -15.49 -2.33 -8.82
N ILE A 133 -15.99 -2.06 -7.61
CA ILE A 133 -17.18 -1.19 -7.42
C ILE A 133 -16.83 0.29 -7.62
N SER A 134 -15.62 0.72 -7.24
CA SER A 134 -15.18 2.11 -7.37
C SER A 134 -15.18 2.61 -8.81
N SER A 135 -14.89 1.73 -9.79
CA SER A 135 -14.90 2.08 -11.19
C SER A 135 -16.29 2.58 -11.65
N SER A 136 -17.35 1.84 -11.30
CA SER A 136 -18.72 2.25 -11.64
C SER A 136 -19.15 3.54 -10.93
N TRP A 137 -18.75 3.76 -9.67
CA TRP A 137 -19.07 5.00 -8.97
C TRP A 137 -18.43 6.24 -9.64
N ILE A 138 -17.22 6.08 -10.20
CA ILE A 138 -16.53 7.15 -10.93
C ILE A 138 -17.21 7.41 -12.28
N GLU A 139 -17.56 6.35 -13.01
CA GLU A 139 -18.26 6.46 -14.29
C GLU A 139 -19.64 7.14 -14.13
N ASP A 140 -20.40 6.80 -13.08
CA ASP A 140 -21.76 7.30 -12.85
C ASP A 140 -21.82 8.74 -12.32
N GLY A 141 -20.81 9.22 -11.60
CA GLY A 141 -20.89 10.55 -10.95
C GLY A 141 -19.56 11.12 -10.46
N GLY A 142 -18.45 10.67 -11.02
CA GLY A 142 -17.13 11.22 -10.75
C GLY A 142 -16.75 11.17 -9.26
N HIS A 143 -16.04 12.21 -8.79
CA HIS A 143 -15.57 12.33 -7.41
C HIS A 143 -16.71 12.37 -6.38
N GLN A 144 -17.87 12.96 -6.73
CA GLN A 144 -19.00 13.11 -5.81
C GLN A 144 -19.52 11.75 -5.37
N ASN A 145 -19.90 10.89 -6.33
CA ASN A 145 -20.40 9.54 -6.05
C ASN A 145 -19.32 8.68 -5.40
N TYR A 146 -18.08 8.77 -5.87
CA TYR A 146 -16.97 8.01 -5.33
C TYR A 146 -16.78 8.27 -3.84
N PHE A 147 -16.53 9.51 -3.42
CA PHE A 147 -16.30 9.83 -2.01
C PHE A 147 -17.54 9.64 -1.15
N PHE A 148 -18.73 9.93 -1.67
CA PHE A 148 -19.98 9.75 -0.92
C PHE A 148 -20.24 8.27 -0.59
N ASN A 149 -20.07 7.37 -1.55
CA ASN A 149 -20.28 5.94 -1.36
C ASN A 149 -19.29 5.32 -0.37
N PHE A 150 -18.05 5.83 -0.31
CA PHE A 150 -17.08 5.37 0.69
C PHE A 150 -17.51 5.64 2.13
N ILE A 151 -18.35 6.64 2.39
CA ILE A 151 -18.88 6.91 3.73
C ILE A 151 -19.65 5.69 4.25
N TYR A 152 -20.44 5.02 3.41
CA TYR A 152 -21.16 3.80 3.81
C TYR A 152 -20.21 2.66 4.18
N ILE A 153 -19.08 2.52 3.46
CA ILE A 153 -18.06 1.52 3.79
C ILE A 153 -17.43 1.82 5.15
N TYR A 154 -17.07 3.08 5.40
CA TYR A 154 -16.54 3.51 6.69
C TYR A 154 -17.54 3.30 7.83
N ILE A 155 -18.83 3.61 7.64
CA ILE A 155 -19.89 3.36 8.62
C ILE A 155 -19.99 1.87 8.91
N ALA A 156 -20.11 1.02 7.88
CA ALA A 156 -20.29 -0.42 8.03
C ALA A 156 -19.12 -1.06 8.80
N LEU A 157 -17.87 -0.79 8.41
CA LEU A 157 -16.70 -1.34 9.07
C LEU A 157 -16.48 -0.77 10.49
N THR A 158 -16.82 0.51 10.71
CA THR A 158 -16.76 1.12 12.04
C THR A 158 -17.79 0.52 12.98
N LEU A 159 -19.03 0.28 12.52
CA LEU A 159 -20.06 -0.39 13.29
C LEU A 159 -19.66 -1.85 13.60
N PHE A 160 -19.14 -2.57 12.61
CA PHE A 160 -18.63 -3.92 12.82
C PHE A 160 -17.53 -3.95 13.89
N PHE A 161 -16.60 -3.00 13.87
CA PHE A 161 -15.59 -2.85 14.91
C PHE A 161 -16.20 -2.51 16.26
N PHE A 162 -17.18 -1.60 16.29
CA PHE A 162 -17.84 -1.18 17.53
C PHE A 162 -18.57 -2.33 18.21
N LEU A 163 -19.19 -3.21 17.44
CA LEU A 163 -19.94 -4.37 17.93
C LEU A 163 -19.03 -5.54 18.31
N SER A 164 -17.78 -5.57 17.83
CA SER A 164 -16.84 -6.64 18.14
C SER A 164 -16.38 -6.58 19.61
N LYS A 165 -16.35 -7.74 20.28
CA LYS A 165 -15.77 -7.86 21.62
C LYS A 165 -14.26 -7.72 21.56
N GLN A 166 -13.71 -6.80 22.35
CA GLN A 166 -12.25 -6.68 22.48
C GLN A 166 -11.73 -7.70 23.51
N THR A 167 -10.76 -8.50 23.11
CA THR A 167 -9.91 -9.25 24.02
C THR A 167 -8.84 -8.30 24.57
N GLY A 168 -8.64 -8.31 25.90
CA GLY A 168 -7.80 -7.35 26.61
C GLY A 168 -6.36 -7.28 26.10
N HIS A 169 -5.79 -6.09 26.14
CA HIS A 169 -4.41 -5.82 25.76
C HIS A 169 -3.42 -6.44 26.76
N LYS A 170 -2.56 -7.34 26.32
CA LYS A 170 -1.31 -7.65 27.03
C LYS A 170 -0.19 -6.77 26.44
N TYR A 171 0.32 -5.85 27.23
CA TYR A 171 1.53 -5.12 26.91
C TYR A 171 2.71 -6.10 27.06
N ILE A 172 3.39 -6.39 25.97
CA ILE A 172 4.63 -7.18 26.02
C ILE A 172 5.77 -6.17 26.17
N ASP A 173 6.43 -6.17 27.34
CA ASP A 173 7.66 -5.42 27.56
C ASP A 173 8.70 -5.83 26.51
N GLN A 174 9.11 -4.88 25.71
CA GLN A 174 10.09 -5.12 24.64
C GLN A 174 11.47 -5.35 25.27
N ILE A 175 11.98 -6.55 25.10
CA ILE A 175 13.35 -6.91 25.50
C ILE A 175 14.31 -6.07 24.64
N LYS A 176 15.13 -5.24 25.30
CA LYS A 176 16.20 -4.47 24.65
C LYS A 176 17.32 -5.41 24.21
N HIS A 177 17.39 -5.74 22.92
CA HIS A 177 18.58 -6.35 22.34
C HIS A 177 19.34 -5.30 21.51
N SER A 178 20.64 -5.19 21.71
CA SER A 178 21.52 -4.32 20.94
C SER A 178 21.87 -5.00 19.60
N ILE A 179 21.80 -4.29 18.50
CA ILE A 179 22.04 -4.83 17.18
C ILE A 179 23.25 -4.18 16.57
N ASP A 180 24.26 -5.00 16.31
CA ASP A 180 25.52 -4.62 15.65
C ASP A 180 25.43 -4.66 14.11
N LYS A 181 24.20 -4.82 13.53
CA LYS A 181 24.00 -5.04 12.10
C LYS A 181 23.54 -3.77 11.33
N LYS A 182 24.14 -2.62 11.63
CA LYS A 182 23.76 -1.31 11.03
C LYS A 182 23.74 -1.32 9.50
N LEU A 183 24.69 -2.00 8.88
CA LEU A 183 24.76 -2.10 7.41
C LEU A 183 23.57 -2.85 6.83
N VAL A 184 23.14 -3.97 7.44
CA VAL A 184 22.01 -4.77 6.95
C VAL A 184 20.71 -4.00 7.09
N TYR A 185 20.52 -3.28 8.19
CA TYR A 185 19.40 -2.37 8.37
C TYR A 185 19.35 -1.33 7.26
N PHE A 186 20.47 -0.66 7.02
CA PHE A 186 20.57 0.35 5.97
C PHE A 186 20.25 -0.23 4.59
N LEU A 187 20.84 -1.38 4.23
CA LEU A 187 20.62 -2.03 2.95
C LEU A 187 19.17 -2.46 2.74
N LEU A 188 18.50 -2.99 3.78
CA LEU A 188 17.09 -3.38 3.71
C LEU A 188 16.18 -2.15 3.58
N ILE A 189 16.42 -1.09 4.35
CA ILE A 189 15.67 0.15 4.26
C ILE A 189 15.81 0.75 2.86
N MET A 190 17.04 0.83 2.33
CA MET A 190 17.30 1.35 0.99
C MET A 190 16.65 0.46 -0.08
N ALA A 191 16.72 -0.86 0.04
CA ALA A 191 16.08 -1.78 -0.91
C ALA A 191 14.57 -1.58 -0.95
N VAL A 192 13.92 -1.44 0.23
CA VAL A 192 12.49 -1.19 0.33
C VAL A 192 12.12 0.16 -0.26
N LEU A 193 12.82 1.24 0.09
CA LEU A 193 12.57 2.57 -0.47
C LEU A 193 12.68 2.59 -2.00
N LEU A 194 13.78 1.99 -2.52
CA LEU A 194 14.06 1.94 -3.96
C LEU A 194 13.08 1.04 -4.74
N TYR A 195 12.44 0.11 -4.07
CA TYR A 195 11.39 -0.72 -4.65
C TYR A 195 10.00 -0.08 -4.53
N GLU A 196 9.69 0.48 -3.37
CA GLU A 196 8.35 1.01 -3.08
C GLU A 196 8.05 2.33 -3.78
N ILE A 197 9.05 3.20 -4.00
CA ILE A 197 8.83 4.46 -4.73
C ILE A 197 8.30 4.19 -6.16
N PRO A 198 8.98 3.39 -7.01
CA PRO A 198 8.43 3.06 -8.33
C PRO A 198 7.12 2.28 -8.25
N SER A 199 7.02 1.30 -7.34
CA SER A 199 5.82 0.48 -7.20
C SER A 199 4.58 1.27 -6.81
N SER A 200 4.71 2.17 -5.85
CA SER A 200 3.61 3.04 -5.41
C SER A 200 3.21 4.07 -6.45
N GLY A 201 4.18 4.60 -7.21
CA GLY A 201 3.91 5.53 -8.31
C GLY A 201 3.17 4.84 -9.46
N MET A 202 3.66 3.68 -9.89
CA MET A 202 2.98 2.85 -10.88
C MET A 202 1.55 2.51 -10.42
N TRP A 203 1.40 2.05 -9.18
CA TRP A 203 0.11 1.72 -8.61
C TRP A 203 -0.87 2.89 -8.65
N ALA A 204 -0.44 4.08 -8.22
CA ALA A 204 -1.30 5.26 -8.16
C ALA A 204 -1.83 5.71 -9.54
N PHE A 205 -1.06 5.49 -10.61
CA PHE A 205 -1.42 5.90 -11.96
C PHE A 205 -1.81 4.75 -12.89
N MET A 206 -1.93 3.52 -12.37
CA MET A 206 -2.24 2.35 -13.18
C MET A 206 -3.58 2.47 -13.91
N GLU A 207 -4.61 3.00 -13.24
CA GLU A 207 -5.91 3.23 -13.87
C GLU A 207 -5.80 4.28 -14.99
N ARG A 208 -5.17 5.42 -14.71
CA ARG A 208 -4.99 6.48 -15.72
C ARG A 208 -4.18 6.00 -16.91
N PHE A 209 -3.20 5.14 -16.70
CA PHE A 209 -2.44 4.52 -17.78
C PHE A 209 -3.33 3.64 -18.69
N GLY A 210 -4.15 2.77 -18.11
CA GLY A 210 -5.07 1.93 -18.86
C GLY A 210 -6.06 2.75 -19.69
N VAL A 211 -6.63 3.81 -19.08
CA VAL A 211 -7.61 4.67 -19.76
C VAL A 211 -6.97 5.55 -20.83
N GLN A 212 -5.85 6.21 -20.54
CA GLN A 212 -5.27 7.22 -21.44
C GLN A 212 -4.39 6.65 -22.57
N TYR A 213 -3.70 5.53 -22.31
CA TYR A 213 -2.74 4.97 -23.26
C TYR A 213 -3.21 3.68 -23.94
N LEU A 214 -4.18 2.99 -23.35
CA LEU A 214 -4.70 1.73 -23.89
C LEU A 214 -6.17 1.83 -24.33
N ASP A 215 -6.78 3.03 -24.24
CA ASP A 215 -8.18 3.30 -24.60
C ASP A 215 -9.19 2.36 -23.88
N MET A 216 -8.85 1.89 -22.67
CA MET A 216 -9.71 1.06 -21.84
C MET A 216 -10.73 1.92 -21.09
N SER A 217 -11.93 1.42 -20.86
CA SER A 217 -12.86 2.04 -19.92
C SER A 217 -12.37 1.91 -18.47
N VAL A 218 -12.81 2.82 -17.59
CA VAL A 218 -12.48 2.76 -16.15
C VAL A 218 -12.91 1.41 -15.55
N SER A 219 -14.06 0.88 -15.99
CA SER A 219 -14.59 -0.42 -15.57
C SER A 219 -13.71 -1.59 -16.00
N GLU A 220 -13.20 -1.59 -17.24
CA GLU A 220 -12.28 -2.62 -17.73
C GLU A 220 -10.96 -2.62 -16.93
N VAL A 221 -10.40 -1.45 -16.69
CA VAL A 221 -9.18 -1.30 -15.87
C VAL A 221 -9.45 -1.74 -14.43
N GLY A 222 -10.58 -1.33 -13.84
CA GLY A 222 -10.98 -1.74 -12.50
C GLY A 222 -11.08 -3.25 -12.36
N SER A 223 -11.69 -3.91 -13.36
CA SER A 223 -11.79 -5.37 -13.42
C SER A 223 -10.42 -6.05 -13.53
N ALA A 224 -9.54 -5.52 -14.38
CA ALA A 224 -8.19 -6.05 -14.57
C ALA A 224 -7.37 -5.98 -13.26
N ILE A 225 -7.41 -4.83 -12.58
CA ILE A 225 -6.70 -4.63 -11.31
C ILE A 225 -7.29 -5.51 -10.21
N ALA A 226 -8.62 -5.62 -10.11
CA ALA A 226 -9.28 -6.47 -9.14
C ALA A 226 -8.90 -7.96 -9.30
N ILE A 227 -8.87 -8.45 -10.55
CA ILE A 227 -8.41 -9.81 -10.88
C ILE A 227 -6.94 -10.00 -10.47
N ALA A 228 -6.06 -9.03 -10.76
CA ALA A 228 -4.66 -9.10 -10.39
C ALA A 228 -4.46 -9.21 -8.88
N ILE A 229 -5.23 -8.44 -8.08
CA ILE A 229 -5.19 -8.50 -6.61
C ILE A 229 -5.69 -9.86 -6.11
N ILE A 230 -6.78 -10.40 -6.64
CA ILE A 230 -7.29 -11.72 -6.24
C ILE A 230 -6.26 -12.80 -6.55
N LEU A 231 -5.66 -12.78 -7.74
CA LEU A 231 -4.64 -13.75 -8.11
C LEU A 231 -3.35 -13.58 -7.31
N SER A 232 -3.06 -12.38 -6.78
CA SER A 232 -1.90 -12.17 -5.90
C SER A 232 -1.95 -12.99 -4.61
N LEU A 233 -3.15 -13.46 -4.19
CA LEU A 233 -3.32 -14.37 -3.04
C LEU A 233 -2.58 -15.71 -3.22
N ILE A 234 -2.19 -16.05 -4.44
CA ILE A 234 -1.30 -17.20 -4.71
C ILE A 234 0.04 -17.00 -3.98
N GLY A 235 0.53 -15.76 -3.87
CA GLY A 235 1.79 -15.44 -3.20
C GLY A 235 1.84 -15.86 -1.72
N PRO A 236 0.92 -15.38 -0.85
CA PRO A 236 0.85 -15.79 0.55
C PRO A 236 0.65 -17.30 0.73
N VAL A 237 -0.17 -17.93 -0.12
CA VAL A 237 -0.38 -19.39 -0.10
C VAL A 237 0.93 -20.12 -0.43
N PHE A 238 1.64 -19.69 -1.47
CA PHE A 238 2.94 -20.24 -1.85
C PHE A 238 3.95 -20.13 -0.71
N ILE A 239 4.06 -18.96 -0.07
CA ILE A 239 4.96 -18.76 1.08
C ILE A 239 4.51 -19.58 2.28
N GLY A 240 3.21 -19.70 2.55
CA GLY A 240 2.68 -20.53 3.64
C GLY A 240 3.05 -22.01 3.50
N ILE A 241 3.08 -22.54 2.28
CA ILE A 241 3.40 -23.96 2.00
C ILE A 241 4.91 -24.17 1.92
N PHE A 242 5.64 -23.29 1.25
CA PHE A 242 7.04 -23.48 0.88
C PHE A 242 8.02 -22.59 1.65
N GLY A 243 7.57 -21.63 2.46
CA GLY A 243 8.39 -20.59 3.08
C GLY A 243 9.62 -21.11 3.84
N ASN A 244 9.50 -22.26 4.53
CA ASN A 244 10.61 -22.89 5.23
C ASN A 244 11.65 -23.59 4.31
N LYS A 245 11.31 -23.81 3.03
CA LYS A 245 12.18 -24.47 2.04
C LYS A 245 12.84 -23.47 1.10
N ILE A 246 12.34 -22.24 1.06
CA ILE A 246 12.76 -21.20 0.14
C ILE A 246 14.03 -20.50 0.67
N ARG A 247 14.95 -20.18 -0.22
CA ARG A 247 16.05 -19.26 0.04
C ARG A 247 15.56 -17.84 -0.14
N ARG A 248 15.37 -17.12 0.97
CA ARG A 248 14.74 -15.79 0.98
C ARG A 248 15.43 -14.80 0.07
N LYS A 249 16.76 -14.70 0.17
CA LYS A 249 17.56 -13.76 -0.64
C LYS A 249 17.38 -14.02 -2.13
N GLU A 250 17.52 -15.26 -2.56
CA GLU A 250 17.39 -15.64 -3.98
C GLU A 250 15.97 -15.38 -4.49
N THR A 251 14.95 -15.67 -3.67
CA THR A 251 13.56 -15.44 -4.03
C THR A 251 13.25 -13.95 -4.12
N ILE A 252 13.75 -13.11 -3.21
CA ILE A 252 13.59 -11.65 -3.28
C ILE A 252 14.24 -11.10 -4.55
N LEU A 253 15.46 -11.55 -4.88
CA LEU A 253 16.14 -11.16 -6.12
C LEU A 253 15.37 -11.59 -7.37
N PHE A 254 14.83 -12.79 -7.38
CA PHE A 254 13.96 -13.27 -8.46
C PHE A 254 12.70 -12.41 -8.59
N CYS A 255 12.05 -12.07 -7.49
CA CYS A 255 10.87 -11.17 -7.49
C CYS A 255 11.21 -9.79 -8.04
N LEU A 256 12.33 -9.19 -7.65
CA LEU A 256 12.81 -7.91 -8.19
C LEU A 256 13.10 -8.00 -9.71
N PHE A 257 13.72 -9.08 -10.16
CA PHE A 257 13.97 -9.31 -11.57
C PHE A 257 12.67 -9.45 -12.37
N VAL A 258 11.72 -10.25 -11.90
CA VAL A 258 10.40 -10.40 -12.53
C VAL A 258 9.62 -9.08 -12.50
N SER A 259 9.69 -8.31 -11.41
CA SER A 259 9.10 -6.96 -11.35
C SER A 259 9.69 -6.05 -12.43
N SER A 260 10.98 -6.13 -12.69
CA SER A 260 11.63 -5.36 -13.77
C SER A 260 11.10 -5.73 -15.15
N ILE A 261 10.86 -7.03 -15.40
CA ILE A 261 10.24 -7.50 -16.64
C ILE A 261 8.80 -6.96 -16.76
N CYS A 262 8.02 -7.01 -15.65
CA CYS A 262 6.65 -6.49 -15.65
C CYS A 262 6.61 -4.98 -15.93
N VAL A 263 7.50 -4.20 -15.32
CA VAL A 263 7.64 -2.76 -15.59
C VAL A 263 7.91 -2.50 -17.08
N TYR A 264 8.87 -3.22 -17.64
CA TYR A 264 9.18 -3.10 -19.07
C TYR A 264 7.99 -3.52 -19.95
N ALA A 265 7.31 -4.62 -19.62
CA ALA A 265 6.17 -5.11 -20.38
C ALA A 265 5.00 -4.12 -20.37
N ILE A 266 4.65 -3.56 -19.20
CA ILE A 266 3.51 -2.66 -19.05
C ILE A 266 3.79 -1.30 -19.71
N PHE A 267 4.96 -0.70 -19.49
CA PHE A 267 5.25 0.68 -19.88
C PHE A 267 6.17 0.81 -21.10
N GLY A 268 7.01 -0.18 -21.41
CA GLY A 268 7.94 -0.16 -22.53
C GLY A 268 7.36 -0.73 -23.82
N ILE A 269 6.45 -1.72 -23.71
CA ILE A 269 5.72 -2.32 -24.86
C ILE A 269 4.21 -2.39 -24.53
N PRO A 270 3.57 -1.23 -24.32
CA PRO A 270 2.19 -1.16 -23.83
C PRO A 270 1.20 -1.84 -24.78
N SER A 271 0.39 -2.72 -24.23
CA SER A 271 -0.78 -3.33 -24.87
C SER A 271 -1.76 -3.78 -23.80
N ILE A 272 -3.01 -4.06 -24.18
CA ILE A 272 -4.01 -4.60 -23.25
C ILE A 272 -3.51 -5.91 -22.62
N ASP A 273 -2.90 -6.79 -23.40
CA ASP A 273 -2.37 -8.07 -22.90
C ASP A 273 -1.21 -7.87 -21.91
N THR A 274 -0.25 -7.00 -22.23
CA THR A 274 0.87 -6.71 -21.31
C THR A 274 0.39 -6.02 -20.05
N PHE A 275 -0.65 -5.21 -20.13
CA PHE A 275 -1.31 -4.61 -18.96
C PHE A 275 -1.94 -5.67 -18.05
N TYR A 276 -2.77 -6.58 -18.60
CA TYR A 276 -3.43 -7.63 -17.82
C TYR A 276 -2.42 -8.59 -17.19
N TYR A 277 -1.59 -9.24 -18.01
CA TYR A 277 -0.64 -10.26 -17.51
C TYR A 277 0.47 -9.65 -16.67
N GLY A 278 0.96 -8.48 -17.05
CA GLY A 278 1.98 -7.74 -16.30
C GLY A 278 1.50 -7.37 -14.91
N ASN A 279 0.27 -6.86 -14.76
CA ASN A 279 -0.31 -6.54 -13.46
C ASN A 279 -0.51 -7.77 -12.58
N ILE A 280 -1.00 -8.88 -13.13
CA ILE A 280 -1.18 -10.13 -12.39
C ILE A 280 0.16 -10.61 -11.84
N ILE A 281 1.16 -10.75 -12.70
CA ILE A 281 2.49 -11.25 -12.31
C ILE A 281 3.14 -10.30 -11.31
N TRP A 282 3.10 -9.00 -11.58
CA TRP A 282 3.67 -7.98 -10.69
C TRP A 282 3.07 -8.02 -9.29
N ASN A 283 1.73 -8.10 -9.17
CA ASN A 283 1.08 -8.19 -7.86
C ASN A 283 1.45 -9.46 -7.10
N ILE A 284 1.57 -10.62 -7.78
CA ILE A 284 1.99 -11.88 -7.15
C ILE A 284 3.41 -11.74 -6.57
N VAL A 285 4.37 -11.28 -7.36
CA VAL A 285 5.78 -11.16 -6.91
C VAL A 285 5.95 -10.05 -5.88
N PHE A 286 5.14 -8.98 -5.96
CA PHE A 286 5.11 -7.91 -4.97
C PHE A 286 4.77 -8.46 -3.58
N VAL A 287 3.66 -9.19 -3.47
CA VAL A 287 3.21 -9.75 -2.18
C VAL A 287 4.20 -10.76 -1.62
N ILE A 288 4.75 -11.64 -2.47
CA ILE A 288 5.80 -12.60 -2.06
C ILE A 288 7.00 -11.85 -1.47
N MET A 289 7.48 -10.82 -2.15
CA MET A 289 8.66 -10.06 -1.74
C MET A 289 8.44 -9.32 -0.42
N VAL A 290 7.29 -8.64 -0.26
CA VAL A 290 6.96 -7.93 0.98
C VAL A 290 6.92 -8.89 2.18
N ILE A 291 6.28 -10.06 2.03
CA ILE A 291 6.24 -11.09 3.10
C ILE A 291 7.65 -11.54 3.47
N LEU A 292 8.51 -11.82 2.49
CA LEU A 292 9.85 -12.32 2.75
C LEU A 292 10.76 -11.27 3.40
N ILE A 293 10.64 -10.00 2.99
CA ILE A 293 11.39 -8.88 3.60
C ILE A 293 10.96 -8.66 5.05
N LEU A 294 9.64 -8.65 5.33
CA LEU A 294 9.14 -8.48 6.69
C LEU A 294 9.49 -9.67 7.59
N ALA A 295 9.46 -10.89 7.05
CA ALA A 295 9.90 -12.08 7.77
C ALA A 295 11.41 -12.03 8.09
N ALA A 296 12.24 -11.63 7.12
CA ALA A 296 13.67 -11.43 7.35
C ALA A 296 13.92 -10.32 8.40
N ALA A 297 13.18 -9.23 8.36
CA ALA A 297 13.27 -8.16 9.33
C ALA A 297 12.97 -8.65 10.75
N ALA A 298 11.95 -9.50 10.91
CA ALA A 298 11.59 -10.08 12.23
C ALA A 298 12.68 -11.02 12.76
N ASP A 299 13.32 -11.81 11.89
CA ASP A 299 14.43 -12.69 12.29
C ASP A 299 15.71 -11.89 12.60
N ILE A 300 15.98 -10.79 11.89
CA ILE A 300 17.14 -9.92 12.13
C ILE A 300 16.95 -9.10 13.40
N ASP A 301 15.74 -8.60 13.63
CA ASP A 301 15.37 -7.78 14.79
C ASP A 301 14.07 -8.27 15.46
N PRO A 302 14.21 -9.21 16.40
CA PRO A 302 13.06 -9.69 17.18
C PRO A 302 12.37 -8.61 18.03
N THR A 303 12.97 -7.43 18.21
CA THR A 303 12.34 -6.30 18.90
C THR A 303 11.27 -5.61 18.04
N GLY A 304 11.19 -5.94 16.76
CA GLY A 304 10.23 -5.39 15.79
C GLY A 304 10.56 -3.97 15.30
N ARG A 305 11.68 -3.37 15.71
CA ARG A 305 12.06 -2.00 15.28
C ARG A 305 12.29 -1.95 13.77
N LEU A 306 13.05 -2.92 13.23
CA LEU A 306 13.33 -2.95 11.79
C LEU A 306 12.04 -3.09 10.99
N GLY A 307 11.12 -3.98 11.41
CA GLY A 307 9.82 -4.13 10.78
C GLY A 307 9.00 -2.83 10.80
N ALA A 308 8.98 -2.12 11.93
CA ALA A 308 8.30 -0.82 12.03
C ALA A 308 8.92 0.26 11.11
N TRP A 309 10.26 0.29 11.00
CA TRP A 309 10.95 1.22 10.11
C TRP A 309 10.70 0.90 8.63
N LEU A 310 10.71 -0.37 8.26
CA LEU A 310 10.38 -0.79 6.90
C LEU A 310 8.94 -0.43 6.53
N ASN A 311 7.99 -0.64 7.43
CA ASN A 311 6.60 -0.23 7.21
C ASN A 311 6.46 1.29 7.08
N ALA A 312 7.18 2.07 7.88
CA ALA A 312 7.22 3.52 7.73
C ALA A 312 7.81 3.95 6.37
N CYS A 313 8.84 3.25 5.89
CA CYS A 313 9.40 3.49 4.56
C CYS A 313 8.40 3.18 3.44
N ILE A 314 7.63 2.10 3.55
CA ILE A 314 6.55 1.76 2.60
C ILE A 314 5.54 2.90 2.53
N LEU A 315 5.02 3.36 3.68
CA LEU A 315 4.05 4.45 3.73
C LEU A 315 4.61 5.78 3.19
N LEU A 316 5.85 6.12 3.53
CA LEU A 316 6.50 7.34 3.03
C LEU A 316 6.72 7.27 1.51
N SER A 317 7.17 6.12 0.99
CA SER A 317 7.30 5.90 -0.45
C SER A 317 5.96 6.02 -1.16
N ALA A 318 4.92 5.39 -0.61
CA ALA A 318 3.56 5.48 -1.12
C ALA A 318 3.02 6.93 -1.08
N SER A 319 3.51 7.77 -0.17
CA SER A 319 3.11 9.18 -0.11
C SER A 319 3.81 10.04 -1.16
N LEU A 320 5.11 9.84 -1.38
CA LEU A 320 5.90 10.71 -2.27
C LEU A 320 5.75 10.35 -3.76
N ALA A 321 5.61 9.06 -4.05
CA ALA A 321 5.60 8.55 -5.42
C ALA A 321 4.48 9.15 -6.31
N PRO A 322 3.22 9.30 -5.87
CA PRO A 322 2.17 9.88 -6.71
C PRO A 322 2.46 11.32 -7.16
N ALA A 323 3.06 12.16 -6.30
CA ALA A 323 3.43 13.52 -6.69
C ALA A 323 4.53 13.54 -7.75
N VAL A 324 5.57 12.70 -7.58
CA VAL A 324 6.68 12.58 -8.54
C VAL A 324 6.18 12.06 -9.88
N PHE A 325 5.39 10.99 -9.87
CA PHE A 325 4.81 10.43 -11.10
C PHE A 325 3.85 11.41 -11.77
N GLY A 326 2.98 12.08 -11.01
CA GLY A 326 2.08 13.08 -11.54
C GLY A 326 2.80 14.24 -12.23
N TRP A 327 3.91 14.71 -11.66
CA TRP A 327 4.75 15.73 -12.27
C TRP A 327 5.42 15.24 -13.56
N VAL A 328 6.01 14.04 -13.55
CA VAL A 328 6.66 13.48 -14.75
C VAL A 328 5.64 13.24 -15.87
N MET A 329 4.42 12.80 -15.54
CA MET A 329 3.35 12.59 -16.52
C MET A 329 2.82 13.88 -17.17
N LEU A 330 2.97 15.03 -16.53
CA LEU A 330 2.60 16.31 -17.15
C LEU A 330 3.53 16.71 -18.30
N GLU A 331 4.82 16.42 -18.14
CA GLU A 331 5.86 16.88 -19.07
C GLU A 331 6.24 15.79 -20.09
N ASN A 332 5.95 14.52 -19.78
CA ASN A 332 6.39 13.38 -20.59
C ASN A 332 5.31 12.31 -20.69
N GLU A 333 5.38 11.51 -21.75
CA GLU A 333 4.59 10.29 -21.84
C GLU A 333 5.02 9.28 -20.77
N MET A 334 4.07 8.49 -20.26
CA MET A 334 4.35 7.49 -19.22
C MET A 334 5.39 6.44 -19.66
N THR A 335 5.48 6.20 -20.96
CA THR A 335 6.48 5.33 -21.58
C THR A 335 7.93 5.81 -21.36
N VAL A 336 8.15 7.10 -21.06
CA VAL A 336 9.48 7.66 -20.77
C VAL A 336 9.94 7.32 -19.34
N ILE A 337 9.00 6.97 -18.45
CA ILE A 337 9.31 6.73 -17.01
C ILE A 337 9.98 5.38 -16.78
N TYR A 338 9.64 4.34 -17.54
CA TYR A 338 10.06 2.96 -17.23
C TYR A 338 11.58 2.76 -17.12
N PRO A 339 12.45 3.43 -17.88
CA PRO A 339 13.90 3.24 -17.69
C PRO A 339 14.38 3.70 -16.30
N TYR A 340 13.81 4.78 -15.77
CA TYR A 340 14.12 5.25 -14.41
C TYR A 340 13.64 4.24 -13.37
N LEU A 341 12.45 3.65 -13.55
CA LEU A 341 11.94 2.61 -12.67
C LEU A 341 12.85 1.38 -12.65
N LEU A 342 13.36 0.98 -13.81
CA LEU A 342 14.33 -0.11 -13.93
C LEU A 342 15.64 0.17 -13.19
N VAL A 343 16.13 1.42 -13.20
CA VAL A 343 17.31 1.83 -12.43
C VAL A 343 17.05 1.69 -10.93
N PHE A 344 15.89 2.13 -10.43
CA PHE A 344 15.54 1.95 -9.01
C PHE A 344 15.51 0.48 -8.61
N LEU A 345 14.88 -0.38 -9.41
CA LEU A 345 14.81 -1.81 -9.17
C LEU A 345 16.21 -2.47 -9.22
N PHE A 346 17.05 -2.04 -10.15
CA PHE A 346 18.42 -2.53 -10.23
C PHE A 346 19.24 -2.18 -8.99
N ILE A 347 19.14 -0.93 -8.50
CA ILE A 347 19.85 -0.53 -7.28
C ILE A 347 19.27 -1.28 -6.06
N ALA A 348 17.96 -1.53 -6.00
CA ALA A 348 17.35 -2.38 -4.98
C ALA A 348 17.94 -3.80 -4.99
N MET A 349 18.10 -4.41 -6.19
CA MET A 349 18.77 -5.72 -6.33
C MET A 349 20.21 -5.68 -5.80
N VAL A 350 20.97 -4.62 -6.10
CA VAL A 350 22.35 -4.46 -5.60
C VAL A 350 22.35 -4.35 -4.07
N CYS A 351 21.40 -3.63 -3.46
CA CYS A 351 21.25 -3.58 -2.00
C CYS A 351 21.02 -4.98 -1.42
N ILE A 352 20.09 -5.77 -1.97
CA ILE A 352 19.79 -7.12 -1.51
C ILE A 352 20.99 -8.06 -1.73
N LEU A 353 21.70 -7.95 -2.85
CA LEU A 353 22.92 -8.75 -3.10
C LEU A 353 23.98 -8.53 -2.00
N ASN A 354 24.09 -7.32 -1.47
CA ASN A 354 25.09 -6.98 -0.45
C ASN A 354 24.66 -7.34 0.99
N THR A 355 23.43 -7.81 1.24
CA THR A 355 23.00 -8.26 2.58
C THR A 355 23.62 -9.59 3.02
N LYS A 356 24.46 -10.23 2.18
CA LYS A 356 25.11 -11.54 2.45
C LYS A 356 24.06 -12.62 2.80
N LYS A 357 24.39 -13.49 3.79
CA LYS A 357 23.50 -14.59 4.24
C LYS A 357 22.52 -14.18 5.34
N GLU A 358 22.50 -12.92 5.75
CA GLU A 358 21.76 -12.44 6.91
C GLU A 358 20.23 -12.39 6.70
N LEU A 359 19.77 -12.56 5.45
CA LEU A 359 18.35 -12.68 5.12
C LEU A 359 17.79 -14.10 5.30
N GLU A 360 18.66 -15.09 5.39
CA GLU A 360 18.22 -16.47 5.53
C GLU A 360 17.72 -16.77 6.92
N PRO A 361 16.78 -17.73 7.09
CA PRO A 361 16.32 -18.15 8.40
C PRO A 361 17.47 -18.65 9.28
N ILE A 362 17.40 -18.31 10.59
CA ILE A 362 18.44 -18.67 11.57
C ILE A 362 18.73 -20.17 11.59
N ASP A 363 17.73 -21.02 11.34
CA ASP A 363 17.86 -22.48 11.34
C ASP A 363 18.55 -23.04 10.08
N LYS A 364 18.94 -22.22 9.12
CA LYS A 364 19.60 -22.63 7.85
C LYS A 364 21.03 -22.09 7.71
N VAL A 365 21.55 -21.38 8.70
CA VAL A 365 22.91 -20.89 8.82
C VAL A 365 23.69 -21.78 9.77
#